data_aa1ccfd3052f1d24fc7db6d237d268e8
#
_entry.id   aa1ccfd3052f1d24fc7db6d237d268e8
#
_cell.length_a   1.000
_cell.length_b   1.000
_cell.length_c   1.000
_cell.angle_alpha   90.00
_cell.angle_beta   90.00
_cell.angle_gamma   90.00
#
_symmetry.space_group_name_H-M   'P 1'
#
loop_
_entity.id
_entity.type
_entity.pdbx_description
1 polymer ?
#
loop_
_entity_poly.entity_id
_entity_poly.type
_entity_poly.pdbx_seq_one_letter_code
_entity_poly.pdbx_strand_id
1 'polypeptide(L)'
;MKKGFLSAYFEGVAVKRLSAVEADPVSSNQHEFNGVTAMKKMFGTGRQSVWSRFFYLGEDEDDTLTSDCFLTWYHAREANPTRSEYRLYFPSTSVTERAAAGDLMVIGKRPDGTLHVIITTAGSTAENQMIWLFGVPQQLETRFEVREFEESGDVEINFAARYILDELGIETEEDDTDRLGSLVERFNGVFPSTAIFSAFARNTLPDIDPRNDPDAALLAWMEQEEKLFRRLENQMVAIRLEEGFRVEDKADVDAFISYSLSVQNRRKSRAGYALEHHLDEIFPVSYTH
;
A
#
# COMPACT_ATOMS: atom_id res chain seq x y z
N MET A 1 4.46 17.09 10.42
CA MET A 1 3.57 15.94 10.07
C MET A 1 3.73 14.88 11.15
N LYS A 2 2.63 14.31 11.62
CA LYS A 2 2.68 13.15 12.55
C LYS A 2 2.96 11.90 11.71
N LYS A 3 4.13 11.27 11.92
CA LYS A 3 4.46 9.97 11.32
C LYS A 3 3.47 8.92 11.83
N GLY A 4 3.07 7.98 10.97
CA GLY A 4 2.12 6.92 11.33
C GLY A 4 0.65 7.25 11.05
N PHE A 5 0.35 8.36 10.39
CA PHE A 5 -1.00 8.74 9.96
C PHE A 5 -1.12 8.78 8.44
N LEU A 6 -2.31 8.53 7.92
CA LEU A 6 -2.57 8.48 6.50
C LEU A 6 -2.30 9.83 5.80
N SER A 7 -2.49 10.94 6.51
CA SER A 7 -2.15 12.30 6.04
C SER A 7 -0.66 12.53 5.76
N ALA A 8 0.22 11.70 6.31
CA ALA A 8 1.64 11.75 5.96
C ALA A 8 1.90 11.27 4.52
N TYR A 9 1.00 10.46 3.96
CA TYR A 9 1.15 9.81 2.65
C TYR A 9 0.19 10.34 1.60
N PHE A 10 -0.98 10.83 2.01
CA PHE A 10 -2.00 11.39 1.13
C PHE A 10 -2.60 12.66 1.71
N GLU A 11 -2.75 13.69 0.89
CA GLU A 11 -3.50 14.90 1.24
C GLU A 11 -5.01 14.66 1.21
N GLY A 12 -5.44 13.74 0.36
CA GLY A 12 -6.83 13.35 0.21
C GLY A 12 -7.02 12.34 -0.89
N VAL A 13 -8.21 11.78 -0.96
CA VAL A 13 -8.61 10.81 -1.97
C VAL A 13 -9.94 11.18 -2.63
N ALA A 14 -10.06 10.84 -3.91
CA ALA A 14 -11.32 10.87 -4.64
C ALA A 14 -11.65 9.43 -5.06
N VAL A 15 -12.83 8.94 -4.69
CA VAL A 15 -13.20 7.52 -4.85
C VAL A 15 -14.51 7.40 -5.59
N LYS A 16 -14.63 6.42 -6.47
CA LYS A 16 -15.87 6.10 -7.20
C LYS A 16 -15.86 4.68 -7.73
N ARG A 17 -17.01 4.22 -8.21
CA ARG A 17 -17.06 3.07 -9.11
C ARG A 17 -16.94 3.51 -10.57
N LEU A 18 -16.21 2.75 -11.37
CA LEU A 18 -16.10 2.99 -12.80
C LEU A 18 -17.44 2.73 -13.49
N SER A 19 -17.89 3.67 -14.29
CA SER A 19 -19.03 3.46 -15.17
C SER A 19 -18.62 2.66 -16.42
N ALA A 20 -19.58 2.06 -17.11
CA ALA A 20 -19.31 1.33 -18.34
C ALA A 20 -18.63 2.17 -19.43
N VAL A 21 -18.96 3.46 -19.48
CA VAL A 21 -18.35 4.41 -20.44
C VAL A 21 -16.88 4.69 -20.13
N GLU A 22 -16.54 4.77 -18.86
CA GLU A 22 -15.17 5.05 -18.40
C GLU A 22 -14.27 3.81 -18.45
N ALA A 23 -14.85 2.63 -18.22
CA ALA A 23 -14.13 1.37 -18.24
C ALA A 23 -13.84 0.84 -19.66
N ASP A 24 -14.58 1.30 -20.67
CA ASP A 24 -14.35 0.93 -22.06
C ASP A 24 -14.13 2.18 -22.94
N PRO A 25 -12.98 2.84 -22.81
CA PRO A 25 -12.69 4.05 -23.58
C PRO A 25 -12.56 3.79 -25.08
N VAL A 26 -12.26 2.57 -25.50
CA VAL A 26 -12.15 2.21 -26.92
C VAL A 26 -13.51 2.25 -27.62
N SER A 27 -14.55 1.67 -26.99
CA SER A 27 -15.92 1.69 -27.55
C SER A 27 -16.62 3.02 -27.30
N SER A 28 -16.39 3.65 -26.15
CA SER A 28 -17.03 4.91 -25.78
C SER A 28 -16.37 6.15 -26.39
N ASN A 29 -15.11 6.02 -26.84
CA ASN A 29 -14.24 7.11 -27.26
C ASN A 29 -14.10 8.22 -26.19
N GLN A 30 -14.22 7.85 -24.91
CA GLN A 30 -14.11 8.77 -23.77
C GLN A 30 -12.93 8.36 -22.87
N HIS A 31 -11.92 9.22 -22.83
CA HIS A 31 -10.75 9.11 -21.96
C HIS A 31 -10.82 10.13 -20.83
N GLU A 32 -11.99 10.30 -20.22
CA GLU A 32 -12.23 11.35 -19.24
C GLU A 32 -13.11 10.86 -18.09
N PHE A 33 -12.66 11.14 -16.88
CA PHE A 33 -13.49 11.00 -15.69
C PHE A 33 -14.21 12.33 -15.40
N ASN A 34 -15.50 12.27 -15.14
CA ASN A 34 -16.27 13.44 -14.77
C ASN A 34 -15.92 13.89 -13.35
N GLY A 35 -15.27 15.03 -13.22
CA GLY A 35 -14.89 15.60 -11.94
C GLY A 35 -16.09 16.18 -11.18
N VAL A 36 -15.99 16.19 -9.85
CA VAL A 36 -16.94 16.85 -8.95
C VAL A 36 -16.36 18.12 -8.35
N THR A 37 -17.23 19.00 -7.87
CA THR A 37 -16.79 20.29 -7.28
C THR A 37 -15.82 20.10 -6.12
N ALA A 38 -15.98 19.06 -5.31
CA ALA A 38 -15.10 18.75 -4.19
C ALA A 38 -13.65 18.46 -4.65
N MET A 39 -13.45 17.92 -5.85
CA MET A 39 -12.11 17.66 -6.39
C MET A 39 -11.31 18.94 -6.65
N LYS A 40 -11.95 20.11 -6.72
CA LYS A 40 -11.24 21.40 -6.82
C LYS A 40 -10.35 21.69 -5.62
N LYS A 41 -10.65 21.11 -4.46
CA LYS A 41 -9.77 21.21 -3.29
C LYS A 41 -8.46 20.46 -3.51
N MET A 42 -8.53 19.29 -4.17
CA MET A 42 -7.35 18.50 -4.50
C MET A 42 -6.55 19.08 -5.67
N PHE A 43 -7.26 19.55 -6.72
CA PHE A 43 -6.64 19.90 -8.00
C PHE A 43 -6.66 21.41 -8.31
N GLY A 44 -7.31 22.23 -7.50
CA GLY A 44 -7.50 23.65 -7.81
C GLY A 44 -8.46 23.88 -8.97
N THR A 45 -8.47 25.11 -9.50
CA THR A 45 -9.39 25.55 -10.58
C THR A 45 -8.70 25.70 -11.93
N GLY A 46 -7.37 25.71 -11.97
CA GLY A 46 -6.59 25.83 -13.18
C GLY A 46 -6.39 24.51 -13.93
N ARG A 47 -6.07 24.61 -15.22
CA ARG A 47 -5.64 23.44 -15.99
C ARG A 47 -4.25 23.01 -15.53
N GLN A 48 -4.09 21.71 -15.24
CA GLN A 48 -2.80 21.14 -14.86
C GLN A 48 -2.67 19.71 -15.35
N SER A 49 -1.43 19.30 -15.62
CA SER A 49 -1.05 17.93 -15.93
C SER A 49 -0.24 17.38 -14.76
N VAL A 50 -0.68 16.26 -14.20
CA VAL A 50 -0.11 15.69 -12.98
C VAL A 50 0.42 14.30 -13.28
N TRP A 51 1.67 14.06 -12.91
CA TRP A 51 2.26 12.71 -13.01
C TRP A 51 1.52 11.76 -12.09
N SER A 52 1.19 10.57 -12.62
CA SER A 52 0.30 9.64 -11.95
C SER A 52 0.79 8.21 -12.16
N ARG A 53 0.84 7.45 -11.08
CA ARG A 53 1.08 6.02 -11.10
C ARG A 53 -0.24 5.27 -10.93
N PHE A 54 -0.54 4.43 -11.88
CA PHE A 54 -1.72 3.59 -11.91
C PHE A 54 -1.40 2.19 -11.41
N PHE A 55 -2.30 1.64 -10.63
CA PHE A 55 -2.28 0.27 -10.12
C PHE A 55 -3.61 -0.40 -10.46
N TYR A 56 -3.54 -1.61 -10.98
CA TYR A 56 -4.68 -2.53 -11.01
C TYR A 56 -4.40 -3.67 -10.05
N LEU A 57 -5.28 -3.88 -9.10
CA LEU A 57 -5.21 -4.96 -8.11
C LEU A 57 -6.34 -5.94 -8.39
N GLY A 58 -6.02 -7.07 -9.00
CA GLY A 58 -6.96 -8.14 -9.34
C GLY A 58 -7.31 -9.01 -8.13
N GLU A 59 -7.93 -10.15 -8.39
CA GLU A 59 -8.28 -11.13 -7.36
C GLU A 59 -7.07 -11.92 -6.89
N ASP A 60 -6.13 -12.20 -7.79
CA ASP A 60 -4.91 -12.95 -7.53
C ASP A 60 -3.71 -12.00 -7.50
N GLU A 61 -2.67 -12.35 -6.73
CA GLU A 61 -1.41 -11.59 -6.65
C GLU A 61 -0.74 -11.39 -8.03
N ASP A 62 -0.88 -12.37 -8.92
CA ASP A 62 -0.32 -12.33 -10.27
C ASP A 62 -1.11 -11.41 -11.23
N ASP A 63 -2.33 -10.97 -10.86
CA ASP A 63 -3.17 -10.05 -11.64
C ASP A 63 -2.99 -8.59 -11.18
N THR A 64 -1.76 -8.20 -10.90
CA THR A 64 -1.40 -6.83 -10.54
C THR A 64 -0.67 -6.17 -11.70
N LEU A 65 -1.17 -5.00 -12.16
CA LEU A 65 -0.56 -4.21 -13.22
C LEU A 65 -0.21 -2.82 -12.71
N THR A 66 0.87 -2.27 -13.24
CA THR A 66 1.26 -0.87 -12.98
C THR A 66 1.54 -0.13 -14.27
N SER A 67 1.21 1.16 -14.31
CA SER A 67 1.52 2.04 -15.44
C SER A 67 1.74 3.46 -14.94
N ASP A 68 2.65 4.17 -15.58
CA ASP A 68 2.90 5.58 -15.29
C ASP A 68 2.38 6.44 -16.45
N CYS A 69 1.64 7.51 -16.13
CA CYS A 69 1.16 8.44 -17.14
C CYS A 69 0.86 9.82 -16.53
N PHE A 70 0.48 10.78 -17.38
CA PHE A 70 0.00 12.07 -16.93
C PHE A 70 -1.52 12.14 -17.01
N LEU A 71 -2.16 12.51 -15.90
CA LEU A 71 -3.55 12.93 -15.88
C LEU A 71 -3.66 14.44 -16.11
N THR A 72 -4.66 14.85 -16.87
CA THR A 72 -4.89 16.28 -17.10
C THR A 72 -6.23 16.71 -16.50
N TRP A 73 -6.15 17.53 -15.45
CA TRP A 73 -7.30 18.20 -14.87
C TRP A 73 -7.60 19.51 -15.61
N TYR A 74 -8.84 19.75 -15.98
CA TYR A 74 -9.21 20.96 -16.69
C TYR A 74 -10.71 21.28 -16.62
N HIS A 75 -11.06 22.54 -16.88
CA HIS A 75 -12.44 22.99 -16.97
C HIS A 75 -12.95 22.82 -18.40
N ALA A 76 -13.79 21.81 -18.63
CA ALA A 76 -14.26 21.44 -19.98
C ALA A 76 -15.19 22.52 -20.61
N ARG A 77 -15.75 23.42 -19.78
CA ARG A 77 -16.63 24.52 -20.22
C ARG A 77 -16.14 25.87 -19.78
N GLU A 78 -14.85 26.13 -19.81
CA GLU A 78 -14.23 27.38 -19.38
C GLU A 78 -14.81 28.61 -20.06
N ALA A 79 -15.22 28.50 -21.34
CA ALA A 79 -15.84 29.55 -22.09
C ALA A 79 -17.33 29.83 -21.71
N ASN A 80 -17.92 29.01 -20.85
CA ASN A 80 -19.34 29.15 -20.46
C ASN A 80 -19.47 29.64 -19.00
N PRO A 81 -19.85 30.90 -18.77
CA PRO A 81 -19.90 31.49 -17.43
C PRO A 81 -20.99 30.93 -16.51
N THR A 82 -21.97 30.20 -17.09
CA THR A 82 -23.13 29.71 -16.32
C THR A 82 -23.01 28.25 -15.95
N ARG A 83 -22.02 27.52 -16.49
CA ARG A 83 -21.89 26.07 -16.30
C ARG A 83 -20.45 25.66 -16.00
N SER A 84 -20.23 25.17 -14.81
CA SER A 84 -18.92 24.68 -14.39
C SER A 84 -18.88 23.17 -14.55
N GLU A 85 -17.94 22.67 -15.36
CA GLU A 85 -17.74 21.23 -15.61
C GLU A 85 -16.24 20.97 -15.67
N TYR A 86 -15.75 20.18 -14.70
CA TYR A 86 -14.36 19.77 -14.64
C TYR A 86 -14.21 18.31 -15.06
N ARG A 87 -13.12 18.01 -15.72
CA ARG A 87 -12.80 16.66 -16.19
C ARG A 87 -11.34 16.31 -15.90
N LEU A 88 -11.11 15.04 -15.74
CA LEU A 88 -9.78 14.45 -15.59
C LEU A 88 -9.53 13.53 -16.78
N TYR A 89 -8.74 14.00 -17.75
CA TYR A 89 -8.34 13.20 -18.91
C TYR A 89 -7.26 12.21 -18.53
N PHE A 90 -7.35 10.98 -19.06
CA PHE A 90 -6.37 9.91 -18.92
C PHE A 90 -6.02 9.28 -20.27
N PRO A 91 -4.74 8.91 -20.53
CA PRO A 91 -4.37 8.14 -21.71
C PRO A 91 -4.70 6.65 -21.51
N SER A 92 -4.78 5.89 -22.59
CA SER A 92 -4.80 4.43 -22.51
C SER A 92 -3.52 3.90 -21.91
N THR A 93 -3.64 2.99 -20.97
CA THR A 93 -2.56 2.26 -20.31
C THR A 93 -3.00 0.82 -20.09
N SER A 94 -2.04 -0.10 -19.80
CA SER A 94 -2.39 -1.49 -19.48
C SER A 94 -3.37 -1.59 -18.30
N VAL A 95 -3.30 -0.67 -17.35
CA VAL A 95 -4.23 -0.61 -16.20
C VAL A 95 -5.62 -0.16 -16.64
N THR A 96 -5.75 0.91 -17.44
CA THR A 96 -7.06 1.41 -17.88
C THR A 96 -7.74 0.47 -18.87
N GLU A 97 -6.97 -0.30 -19.65
CA GLU A 97 -7.49 -1.32 -20.56
C GLU A 97 -7.97 -2.60 -19.83
N ARG A 98 -7.42 -2.87 -18.63
CA ARG A 98 -7.82 -4.00 -17.78
C ARG A 98 -9.06 -3.70 -16.95
N ALA A 99 -9.29 -2.42 -16.62
CA ALA A 99 -10.37 -1.98 -15.76
C ALA A 99 -11.76 -2.32 -16.34
N ALA A 100 -12.68 -2.68 -15.47
CA ALA A 100 -14.05 -3.05 -15.82
C ALA A 100 -15.11 -2.13 -15.18
N ALA A 101 -16.31 -2.13 -15.74
CA ALA A 101 -17.44 -1.42 -15.15
C ALA A 101 -17.78 -1.98 -13.77
N GLY A 102 -17.93 -1.11 -12.79
CA GLY A 102 -18.17 -1.48 -11.40
C GLY A 102 -16.90 -1.58 -10.54
N ASP A 103 -15.71 -1.66 -11.14
CA ASP A 103 -14.45 -1.64 -10.39
C ASP A 103 -14.35 -0.40 -9.53
N LEU A 104 -13.76 -0.54 -8.35
CA LEU A 104 -13.47 0.59 -7.47
C LEU A 104 -12.24 1.33 -7.99
N MET A 105 -12.35 2.65 -8.11
CA MET A 105 -11.22 3.52 -8.41
C MET A 105 -10.99 4.51 -7.29
N VAL A 106 -9.74 4.57 -6.81
CA VAL A 106 -9.25 5.52 -5.82
C VAL A 106 -8.17 6.39 -6.46
N ILE A 107 -8.33 7.70 -6.41
CA ILE A 107 -7.30 8.67 -6.81
C ILE A 107 -6.78 9.34 -5.55
N GLY A 108 -5.59 8.98 -5.12
CA GLY A 108 -4.92 9.56 -3.96
C GLY A 108 -3.92 10.63 -4.37
N LYS A 109 -4.03 11.83 -3.81
CA LYS A 109 -3.04 12.90 -4.01
C LYS A 109 -1.97 12.80 -2.93
N ARG A 110 -0.73 12.70 -3.39
CA ARG A 110 0.46 12.64 -2.54
C ARG A 110 0.92 14.05 -2.11
N PRO A 111 1.64 14.19 -0.99
CA PRO A 111 2.21 15.48 -0.55
C PRO A 111 3.21 16.11 -1.52
N ASP A 112 3.84 15.34 -2.39
CA ASP A 112 4.72 15.82 -3.47
C ASP A 112 3.95 16.31 -4.70
N GLY A 113 2.61 16.26 -4.65
CA GLY A 113 1.71 16.66 -5.72
C GLY A 113 1.45 15.60 -6.78
N THR A 114 2.08 14.42 -6.71
CA THR A 114 1.82 13.30 -7.61
C THR A 114 0.53 12.56 -7.24
N LEU A 115 0.05 11.69 -8.13
CA LEU A 115 -1.17 10.91 -7.90
C LEU A 115 -0.88 9.41 -7.91
N HIS A 116 -1.53 8.70 -7.01
CA HIS A 116 -1.72 7.25 -7.11
C HIS A 116 -3.16 6.97 -7.52
N VAL A 117 -3.34 6.29 -8.64
CA VAL A 117 -4.65 5.83 -9.13
C VAL A 117 -4.72 4.33 -8.97
N ILE A 118 -5.56 3.87 -8.06
CA ILE A 118 -5.69 2.47 -7.70
C ILE A 118 -7.04 1.99 -8.20
N ILE A 119 -7.05 0.95 -9.02
CA ILE A 119 -8.26 0.30 -9.51
C ILE A 119 -8.27 -1.14 -8.98
N THR A 120 -9.37 -1.55 -8.37
CA THR A 120 -9.52 -2.90 -7.84
C THR A 120 -10.73 -3.59 -8.44
N THR A 121 -10.64 -4.88 -8.68
CA THR A 121 -11.76 -5.69 -9.15
C THR A 121 -12.94 -5.59 -8.18
N ALA A 122 -14.13 -5.37 -8.71
CA ALA A 122 -15.35 -5.28 -7.90
C ALA A 122 -15.60 -6.55 -7.08
N GLY A 123 -15.85 -6.39 -5.77
CA GLY A 123 -16.11 -7.50 -4.85
C GLY A 123 -14.85 -8.23 -4.36
N SER A 124 -13.66 -7.81 -4.78
CA SER A 124 -12.39 -8.44 -4.39
C SER A 124 -11.97 -8.10 -2.95
N THR A 125 -11.02 -8.88 -2.43
CA THR A 125 -10.37 -8.56 -1.15
C THR A 125 -9.64 -7.22 -1.22
N ALA A 126 -8.98 -6.92 -2.35
CA ALA A 126 -8.29 -5.65 -2.56
C ALA A 126 -9.27 -4.45 -2.51
N GLU A 127 -10.47 -4.57 -3.06
CA GLU A 127 -11.51 -3.55 -2.91
C GLU A 127 -11.85 -3.28 -1.45
N ASN A 128 -12.10 -4.34 -0.67
CA ASN A 128 -12.44 -4.20 0.75
C ASN A 128 -11.30 -3.56 1.55
N GLN A 129 -10.05 -3.89 1.22
CA GLN A 129 -8.86 -3.27 1.81
C GLN A 129 -8.77 -1.77 1.50
N MET A 130 -9.03 -1.35 0.24
CA MET A 130 -9.03 0.06 -0.14
C MET A 130 -10.16 0.84 0.55
N ILE A 131 -11.37 0.29 0.58
CA ILE A 131 -12.52 0.88 1.28
C ILE A 131 -12.17 1.11 2.75
N TRP A 132 -11.59 0.11 3.39
CA TRP A 132 -11.20 0.18 4.80
C TRP A 132 -10.04 1.17 5.01
N LEU A 133 -8.97 1.10 4.22
CA LEU A 133 -7.79 1.96 4.34
C LEU A 133 -8.15 3.44 4.27
N PHE A 134 -8.96 3.81 3.28
CA PHE A 134 -9.34 5.20 3.06
C PHE A 134 -10.62 5.61 3.80
N GLY A 135 -11.24 4.68 4.54
CA GLY A 135 -12.44 4.93 5.34
C GLY A 135 -13.64 5.41 4.52
N VAL A 136 -13.75 4.95 3.28
CA VAL A 136 -14.84 5.32 2.37
C VAL A 136 -16.05 4.41 2.55
N PRO A 137 -17.29 4.86 2.20
CA PRO A 137 -18.48 4.01 2.30
C PRO A 137 -18.39 2.76 1.42
N GLN A 138 -18.96 1.64 1.86
CA GLN A 138 -19.05 0.45 1.02
C GLN A 138 -19.97 0.62 -0.19
N GLN A 139 -21.01 1.46 -0.07
CA GLN A 139 -21.94 1.76 -1.16
C GLN A 139 -21.48 3.03 -1.87
N LEU A 140 -20.65 2.84 -2.88
CA LEU A 140 -20.16 3.92 -3.74
C LEU A 140 -20.90 3.90 -5.09
N GLU A 141 -21.14 5.10 -5.59
CA GLU A 141 -21.74 5.32 -6.90
C GLU A 141 -20.68 5.58 -7.99
N THR A 142 -21.13 5.78 -9.23
CA THR A 142 -20.26 6.19 -10.34
C THR A 142 -19.84 7.65 -10.32
N ARG A 143 -20.23 8.40 -9.27
CA ARG A 143 -19.80 9.78 -9.02
C ARG A 143 -18.74 9.80 -7.94
N PHE A 144 -17.71 10.66 -8.09
CA PHE A 144 -16.66 10.79 -7.10
C PHE A 144 -17.18 11.26 -5.74
N GLU A 145 -16.76 10.54 -4.70
CA GLU A 145 -16.74 11.02 -3.33
C GLU A 145 -15.31 11.43 -2.98
N VAL A 146 -15.16 12.56 -2.28
CA VAL A 146 -13.84 13.13 -1.94
C VAL A 146 -13.69 13.18 -0.44
N ARG A 147 -12.57 12.70 0.05
CA ARG A 147 -12.16 12.75 1.45
C ARG A 147 -10.81 13.42 1.57
N GLU A 148 -10.68 14.39 2.46
CA GLU A 148 -9.44 15.04 2.83
C GLU A 148 -8.93 14.44 4.15
N PHE A 149 -7.62 14.35 4.30
CA PHE A 149 -6.99 13.88 5.52
C PHE A 149 -6.39 15.08 6.25
N GLU A 150 -7.02 15.46 7.37
CA GLU A 150 -6.57 16.55 8.24
C GLU A 150 -5.86 15.97 9.46
N GLU A 151 -4.82 16.64 9.96
CA GLU A 151 -4.02 16.19 11.12
C GLU A 151 -4.83 15.91 12.40
N SER A 152 -6.02 16.49 12.53
CA SER A 152 -6.84 16.40 13.76
C SER A 152 -7.87 15.28 13.75
N GLY A 153 -8.15 14.67 12.61
CA GLY A 153 -9.12 13.57 12.44
C GLY A 153 -8.55 12.37 11.71
N ASP A 154 -7.25 12.22 11.72
CA ASP A 154 -6.51 11.31 10.88
C ASP A 154 -6.64 9.85 11.29
N VAL A 155 -6.62 8.97 10.30
CA VAL A 155 -6.61 7.53 10.50
C VAL A 155 -5.18 7.09 10.81
N GLU A 156 -4.96 6.56 12.00
CA GLU A 156 -3.68 5.96 12.37
C GLU A 156 -3.41 4.74 11.47
N ILE A 157 -2.18 4.69 10.93
CA ILE A 157 -1.76 3.58 10.08
C ILE A 157 -1.41 2.40 10.99
N ASN A 158 -2.34 1.48 11.12
CA ASN A 158 -2.10 0.21 11.81
C ASN A 158 -1.38 -0.81 10.91
N PHE A 159 -1.12 -2.00 11.45
CA PHE A 159 -0.43 -3.07 10.72
C PHE A 159 -1.04 -3.39 9.35
N ALA A 160 -2.37 -3.52 9.27
CA ALA A 160 -3.04 -3.84 8.01
C ALA A 160 -2.93 -2.71 6.98
N ALA A 161 -3.01 -1.45 7.43
CA ALA A 161 -2.81 -0.29 6.56
C ALA A 161 -1.38 -0.21 6.01
N ARG A 162 -0.37 -0.54 6.82
CA ARG A 162 1.04 -0.59 6.38
C ARG A 162 1.25 -1.63 5.30
N TYR A 163 0.69 -2.82 5.48
CA TYR A 163 0.78 -3.88 4.47
C TYR A 163 0.24 -3.43 3.11
N ILE A 164 -0.94 -2.80 3.10
CA ILE A 164 -1.56 -2.28 1.87
C ILE A 164 -0.71 -1.17 1.24
N LEU A 165 -0.17 -0.25 2.05
CA LEU A 165 0.68 0.83 1.55
C LEU A 165 1.99 0.30 0.96
N ASP A 166 2.57 -0.74 1.55
CA ASP A 166 3.77 -1.40 1.03
C ASP A 166 3.52 -2.07 -0.32
N GLU A 167 2.38 -2.73 -0.52
CA GLU A 167 1.97 -3.27 -1.83
C GLU A 167 1.81 -2.19 -2.90
N LEU A 168 1.42 -0.98 -2.51
CA LEU A 168 1.35 0.18 -3.39
C LEU A 168 2.71 0.86 -3.60
N GLY A 169 3.80 0.27 -3.10
CA GLY A 169 5.14 0.83 -3.18
C GLY A 169 5.31 2.12 -2.36
N ILE A 170 4.49 2.32 -1.34
CA ILE A 170 4.56 3.44 -0.41
C ILE A 170 5.27 2.96 0.84
N GLU A 171 6.55 3.32 0.98
CA GLU A 171 7.30 3.04 2.20
C GLU A 171 6.74 3.90 3.35
N THR A 172 6.22 3.24 4.38
CA THR A 172 5.78 3.90 5.60
C THR A 172 6.99 4.16 6.50
N GLU A 173 7.22 5.43 6.87
CA GLU A 173 8.28 5.73 7.83
C GLU A 173 7.92 5.16 9.21
N GLU A 174 8.81 4.33 9.76
CA GLU A 174 8.69 3.84 11.12
C GLU A 174 9.20 4.88 12.12
N ASP A 175 8.55 4.95 13.29
CA ASP A 175 9.13 5.66 14.43
C ASP A 175 10.47 5.03 14.78
N ASP A 176 11.52 5.84 14.68
CA ASP A 176 12.90 5.45 14.90
C ASP A 176 13.12 5.15 16.40
N THR A 177 12.69 3.98 16.84
CA THR A 177 13.09 3.46 18.13
C THR A 177 14.50 2.89 18.01
N ASP A 178 15.46 3.80 18.06
CA ASP A 178 16.92 3.55 18.10
C ASP A 178 17.37 2.68 19.30
N ARG A 179 16.41 2.00 19.95
CA ARG A 179 16.63 1.25 21.20
C ARG A 179 17.15 -0.18 21.00
N LEU A 180 17.14 -0.72 19.78
CA LEU A 180 17.46 -2.14 19.57
C LEU A 180 18.83 -2.40 18.96
N GLY A 181 19.64 -1.37 18.70
CA GLY A 181 20.95 -1.52 18.07
C GLY A 181 20.86 -2.09 16.63
N SER A 182 21.97 -2.53 16.09
CA SER A 182 21.95 -3.22 14.78
C SER A 182 21.38 -4.63 14.94
N LEU A 183 20.23 -4.89 14.34
CA LEU A 183 19.64 -6.25 14.26
C LEU A 183 20.58 -7.20 13.49
N VAL A 184 21.34 -6.67 12.54
CA VAL A 184 22.31 -7.45 11.76
C VAL A 184 23.41 -7.99 12.68
N GLU A 185 23.95 -7.17 13.60
CA GLU A 185 24.95 -7.63 14.58
C GLU A 185 24.36 -8.68 15.52
N ARG A 186 23.13 -8.46 15.99
CA ARG A 186 22.44 -9.39 16.89
C ARG A 186 22.24 -10.79 16.27
N PHE A 187 21.94 -10.84 14.98
CA PHE A 187 21.75 -12.09 14.25
C PHE A 187 22.96 -12.51 13.41
N ASN A 188 24.16 -11.95 13.68
CA ASN A 188 25.41 -12.26 13.00
C ASN A 188 25.32 -12.21 11.46
N GLY A 189 24.58 -11.25 10.91
CA GLY A 189 24.41 -11.10 9.47
C GLY A 189 23.63 -12.23 8.79
N VAL A 190 22.86 -13.01 9.55
CA VAL A 190 22.06 -14.13 9.02
C VAL A 190 20.60 -13.95 9.43
N PHE A 191 19.68 -14.22 8.51
CA PHE A 191 18.26 -14.23 8.85
C PHE A 191 17.96 -15.38 9.83
N PRO A 192 17.43 -15.09 11.03
CA PRO A 192 17.05 -16.13 11.97
C PRO A 192 15.85 -16.93 11.45
N SER A 193 15.64 -18.14 12.02
CA SER A 193 14.39 -18.86 11.77
C SER A 193 13.19 -18.06 12.29
N THR A 194 12.00 -18.28 11.70
CA THR A 194 10.79 -17.57 12.12
C THR A 194 10.49 -17.77 13.60
N ALA A 195 10.64 -18.98 14.12
CA ALA A 195 10.44 -19.28 15.55
C ALA A 195 11.34 -18.43 16.47
N ILE A 196 12.63 -18.30 16.14
CA ILE A 196 13.57 -17.49 16.92
C ILE A 196 13.20 -16.01 16.82
N PHE A 197 12.80 -15.56 15.64
CA PHE A 197 12.47 -14.17 15.42
C PHE A 197 11.14 -13.78 16.08
N SER A 198 10.12 -14.65 16.02
CA SER A 198 8.84 -14.45 16.71
C SER A 198 9.02 -14.38 18.23
N ALA A 199 9.84 -15.26 18.81
CA ALA A 199 10.19 -15.19 20.24
C ALA A 199 10.94 -13.88 20.58
N PHE A 200 11.86 -13.46 19.72
CA PHE A 200 12.56 -12.18 19.89
C PHE A 200 11.60 -11.00 19.85
N ALA A 201 10.68 -10.96 18.88
CA ALA A 201 9.69 -9.89 18.75
C ALA A 201 8.80 -9.80 20.00
N ARG A 202 8.29 -10.92 20.51
CA ARG A 202 7.53 -10.97 21.78
C ARG A 202 8.31 -10.38 22.95
N ASN A 203 9.57 -10.75 23.07
CA ASN A 203 10.44 -10.28 24.16
C ASN A 203 10.72 -8.78 24.13
N THR A 204 10.49 -8.08 23.01
CA THR A 204 10.59 -6.62 22.94
C THR A 204 9.34 -5.91 23.48
N LEU A 205 8.26 -6.64 23.76
CA LEU A 205 6.99 -6.15 24.30
C LEU A 205 6.65 -6.83 25.64
N PRO A 206 7.44 -6.61 26.69
CA PRO A 206 7.30 -7.34 27.98
C PRO A 206 5.98 -7.05 28.71
N ASP A 207 5.33 -5.94 28.40
CA ASP A 207 4.09 -5.52 29.08
C ASP A 207 2.83 -6.15 28.45
N ILE A 208 2.98 -6.94 27.39
CA ILE A 208 1.86 -7.63 26.72
C ILE A 208 1.64 -9.01 27.36
N ASP A 209 0.50 -9.18 28.03
CA ASP A 209 0.09 -10.46 28.62
C ASP A 209 -1.07 -11.06 27.81
N PRO A 210 -0.86 -12.16 27.04
CA PRO A 210 -1.88 -12.79 26.22
C PRO A 210 -3.03 -13.40 27.02
N ARG A 211 -2.88 -13.56 28.34
CA ARG A 211 -3.94 -14.09 29.21
C ARG A 211 -5.03 -13.06 29.48
N ASN A 212 -4.67 -11.75 29.42
CA ASN A 212 -5.63 -10.68 29.62
C ASN A 212 -6.44 -10.38 28.35
N ASP A 213 -5.76 -10.30 27.21
CA ASP A 213 -6.39 -10.05 25.90
C ASP A 213 -5.56 -10.75 24.81
N PRO A 214 -5.93 -11.99 24.45
CA PRO A 214 -5.19 -12.77 23.44
C PRO A 214 -5.22 -12.15 22.06
N ASP A 215 -6.32 -11.51 21.66
CA ASP A 215 -6.43 -10.88 20.33
C ASP A 215 -5.55 -9.64 20.23
N ALA A 216 -5.57 -8.78 21.23
CA ALA A 216 -4.68 -7.62 21.28
C ALA A 216 -3.20 -8.03 21.35
N ALA A 217 -2.88 -9.10 22.10
CA ALA A 217 -1.53 -9.62 22.18
C ALA A 217 -1.04 -10.16 20.82
N LEU A 218 -1.88 -10.92 20.12
CA LEU A 218 -1.56 -11.45 18.80
C LEU A 218 -1.26 -10.32 17.82
N LEU A 219 -2.14 -9.33 17.75
CA LEU A 219 -1.96 -8.18 16.85
C LEU A 219 -0.67 -7.41 17.17
N ALA A 220 -0.42 -7.11 18.43
CA ALA A 220 0.77 -6.38 18.86
C ALA A 220 2.06 -7.15 18.55
N TRP A 221 2.07 -8.48 18.74
CA TRP A 221 3.23 -9.31 18.44
C TRP A 221 3.49 -9.45 16.95
N MET A 222 2.43 -9.63 16.15
CA MET A 222 2.53 -9.67 14.69
C MET A 222 3.06 -8.35 14.12
N GLU A 223 2.52 -7.23 14.60
CA GLU A 223 2.96 -5.90 14.18
C GLU A 223 4.43 -5.64 14.55
N GLN A 224 4.81 -5.96 15.79
CA GLN A 224 6.19 -5.79 16.23
C GLN A 224 7.17 -6.68 15.46
N GLU A 225 6.77 -7.93 15.20
CA GLU A 225 7.61 -8.83 14.43
C GLU A 225 7.82 -8.35 13.00
N GLU A 226 6.76 -7.89 12.33
CA GLU A 226 6.87 -7.36 10.97
C GLU A 226 7.77 -6.12 10.92
N LYS A 227 7.59 -5.21 11.85
CA LYS A 227 8.42 -4.01 12.01
C LYS A 227 9.91 -4.33 12.15
N LEU A 228 10.23 -5.25 13.07
CA LEU A 228 11.61 -5.69 13.29
C LEU A 228 12.20 -6.42 12.08
N PHE A 229 11.37 -7.23 11.42
CA PHE A 229 11.81 -7.96 10.24
C PHE A 229 12.11 -7.04 9.05
N ARG A 230 11.25 -6.08 8.75
CA ARG A 230 11.49 -5.09 7.68
C ARG A 230 12.79 -4.33 7.93
N ARG A 231 13.04 -3.94 9.18
CA ARG A 231 14.29 -3.29 9.56
C ARG A 231 15.51 -4.19 9.32
N LEU A 232 15.46 -5.44 9.76
CA LEU A 232 16.53 -6.42 9.52
C LEU A 232 16.73 -6.64 8.02
N GLU A 233 15.65 -6.85 7.28
CA GLU A 233 15.69 -7.08 5.84
C GLU A 233 16.32 -5.90 5.10
N ASN A 234 15.88 -4.67 5.39
CA ASN A 234 16.45 -3.47 4.77
C ASN A 234 17.96 -3.34 5.03
N GLN A 235 18.41 -3.60 6.25
CA GLN A 235 19.83 -3.58 6.60
C GLN A 235 20.61 -4.67 5.85
N MET A 236 20.08 -5.90 5.79
CA MET A 236 20.71 -7.03 5.09
C MET A 236 20.77 -6.81 3.58
N VAL A 237 19.68 -6.29 3.01
CA VAL A 237 19.62 -5.98 1.57
C VAL A 237 20.56 -4.83 1.23
N ALA A 238 20.62 -3.78 2.04
CA ALA A 238 21.54 -2.66 1.84
C ALA A 238 23.02 -3.13 1.81
N ILE A 239 23.43 -3.91 2.80
CA ILE A 239 24.78 -4.50 2.85
C ILE A 239 25.05 -5.33 1.59
N ARG A 240 24.11 -6.17 1.17
CA ARG A 240 24.28 -7.03 0.00
C ARG A 240 24.37 -6.25 -1.31
N LEU A 241 23.64 -5.14 -1.42
CA LEU A 241 23.71 -4.23 -2.57
C LEU A 241 25.03 -3.46 -2.60
N GLU A 242 25.56 -3.04 -1.45
CA GLU A 242 26.87 -2.38 -1.35
C GLU A 242 28.00 -3.34 -1.75
N GLU A 243 27.95 -4.61 -1.34
CA GLU A 243 28.90 -5.65 -1.80
C GLU A 243 28.81 -5.89 -3.31
N GLY A 244 27.62 -5.68 -3.90
CA GLY A 244 27.32 -5.88 -5.30
C GLY A 244 27.21 -7.36 -5.70
N PHE A 245 26.78 -7.57 -6.94
CA PHE A 245 26.65 -8.88 -7.58
C PHE A 245 27.65 -8.95 -8.74
N ARG A 246 28.86 -9.46 -8.49
CA ARG A 246 29.92 -9.50 -9.47
C ARG A 246 30.68 -10.84 -9.44
N VAL A 247 31.03 -11.31 -10.64
CA VAL A 247 31.97 -12.43 -10.85
C VAL A 247 33.03 -11.96 -11.84
N GLU A 248 34.32 -12.03 -11.49
CA GLU A 248 35.45 -11.59 -12.33
C GLU A 248 35.24 -10.16 -12.90
N ASP A 249 34.85 -9.20 -12.04
CA ASP A 249 34.54 -7.80 -12.38
C ASP A 249 33.36 -7.56 -13.33
N LYS A 250 32.60 -8.58 -13.68
CA LYS A 250 31.36 -8.48 -14.45
C LYS A 250 30.14 -8.59 -13.54
N ALA A 251 29.06 -7.86 -13.89
CA ALA A 251 27.80 -7.97 -13.20
C ALA A 251 27.23 -9.39 -13.34
N ASP A 252 26.91 -10.02 -12.22
CA ASP A 252 26.23 -11.32 -12.15
C ASP A 252 24.72 -11.09 -12.01
N VAL A 253 24.04 -11.06 -13.16
CA VAL A 253 22.59 -10.81 -13.24
C VAL A 253 21.80 -11.98 -12.62
N ASP A 254 22.26 -13.21 -12.82
CA ASP A 254 21.57 -14.40 -12.30
C ASP A 254 21.63 -14.45 -10.76
N ALA A 255 22.78 -14.11 -10.18
CA ALA A 255 22.91 -13.98 -8.73
C ALA A 255 22.01 -12.86 -8.17
N PHE A 256 21.91 -11.73 -8.86
CA PHE A 256 21.00 -10.65 -8.46
C PHE A 256 19.53 -11.08 -8.50
N ILE A 257 19.09 -11.70 -9.59
CA ILE A 257 17.71 -12.21 -9.74
C ILE A 257 17.41 -13.26 -8.66
N SER A 258 18.31 -14.24 -8.46
CA SER A 258 18.16 -15.26 -7.44
C SER A 258 18.05 -14.69 -6.05
N TYR A 259 18.85 -13.68 -5.72
CA TYR A 259 18.78 -12.99 -4.45
C TYR A 259 17.46 -12.24 -4.27
N SER A 260 17.01 -11.50 -5.28
CA SER A 260 15.75 -10.75 -5.26
C SER A 260 14.55 -11.68 -5.04
N LEU A 261 14.51 -12.81 -5.73
CA LEU A 261 13.50 -13.85 -5.54
C LEU A 261 13.55 -14.44 -4.12
N SER A 262 14.76 -14.64 -3.57
CA SER A 262 14.90 -15.15 -2.20
C SER A 262 14.33 -14.20 -1.15
N VAL A 263 14.47 -12.88 -1.35
CA VAL A 263 13.87 -11.85 -0.49
C VAL A 263 12.35 -11.94 -0.54
N GLN A 264 11.76 -11.97 -1.74
CA GLN A 264 10.30 -12.09 -1.91
C GLN A 264 9.74 -13.38 -1.29
N ASN A 265 10.36 -14.51 -1.56
CA ASN A 265 9.94 -15.80 -1.00
C ASN A 265 10.00 -15.82 0.52
N ARG A 266 10.99 -15.16 1.12
CA ARG A 266 11.12 -15.04 2.58
C ARG A 266 9.98 -14.21 3.16
N ARG A 267 9.60 -13.11 2.52
CA ARG A 267 8.45 -12.30 2.93
C ARG A 267 7.15 -13.12 2.91
N LYS A 268 6.88 -13.82 1.81
CA LYS A 268 5.67 -14.64 1.64
C LYS A 268 5.58 -15.78 2.65
N SER A 269 6.63 -16.56 2.82
CA SER A 269 6.61 -17.73 3.72
C SER A 269 6.54 -17.36 5.20
N ARG A 270 7.11 -16.21 5.56
CA ARG A 270 7.28 -15.84 6.95
C ARG A 270 5.96 -15.47 7.64
N ALA A 271 5.05 -14.77 6.96
CA ALA A 271 3.82 -14.29 7.58
C ALA A 271 2.97 -15.44 8.18
N GLY A 272 2.84 -16.55 7.44
CA GLY A 272 2.13 -17.73 7.93
C GLY A 272 2.79 -18.38 9.14
N TYR A 273 4.12 -18.57 9.11
CA TYR A 273 4.86 -19.15 10.22
C TYR A 273 4.91 -18.24 11.47
N ALA A 274 4.97 -16.91 11.28
CA ALA A 274 4.91 -15.97 12.38
C ALA A 274 3.57 -16.08 13.12
N LEU A 275 2.46 -16.12 12.39
CA LEU A 275 1.14 -16.32 12.96
C LEU A 275 1.05 -17.62 13.76
N GLU A 276 1.55 -18.74 13.20
CA GLU A 276 1.58 -20.04 13.87
C GLU A 276 2.34 -19.95 15.20
N HIS A 277 3.55 -19.39 15.21
CA HIS A 277 4.37 -19.29 16.44
C HIS A 277 3.81 -18.34 17.49
N HIS A 278 3.06 -17.32 17.11
CA HIS A 278 2.37 -16.47 18.08
C HIS A 278 1.11 -17.14 18.63
N LEU A 279 0.36 -17.88 17.80
CA LEU A 279 -0.78 -18.67 18.26
C LEU A 279 -0.36 -19.81 19.19
N ASP A 280 0.77 -20.49 18.91
CA ASP A 280 1.32 -21.52 19.80
C ASP A 280 1.67 -20.98 21.19
N GLU A 281 2.12 -19.72 21.26
CA GLU A 281 2.39 -19.06 22.56
C GLU A 281 1.11 -18.69 23.32
N ILE A 282 0.07 -18.24 22.60
CA ILE A 282 -1.24 -17.89 23.19
C ILE A 282 -1.98 -19.16 23.64
N PHE A 283 -1.94 -20.19 22.82
CA PHE A 283 -2.66 -21.44 23.02
C PHE A 283 -1.70 -22.64 23.15
N PRO A 284 -0.90 -22.73 24.22
CA PRO A 284 0.04 -23.82 24.37
C PRO A 284 -0.71 -25.16 24.46
N VAL A 285 -0.52 -26.02 23.46
CA VAL A 285 -1.11 -27.35 23.43
C VAL A 285 -0.34 -28.23 24.39
N SER A 286 -0.90 -28.43 25.59
CA SER A 286 -0.37 -29.42 26.52
C SER A 286 -0.76 -30.82 26.04
N TYR A 287 0.11 -31.50 25.32
CA TYR A 287 -0.04 -32.94 25.11
C TYR A 287 0.24 -33.64 26.44
N THR A 288 -0.80 -34.05 27.14
CA THR A 288 -0.71 -35.05 28.18
C THR A 288 -0.60 -36.41 27.50
N HIS A 289 0.58 -37.00 27.54
CA HIS A 289 0.79 -38.42 27.23
C HIS A 289 0.28 -39.33 28.34
#